data_a71cbd8af18a6cd774d2435da15f4d51
#
_entry.id   a71cbd8af18a6cd774d2435da15f4d51
#
_cell.length_a   1.000
_cell.length_b   1.000
_cell.length_c   1.000
_cell.angle_alpha   90.00
_cell.angle_beta   90.00
_cell.angle_gamma   90.00
#
_symmetry.space_group_name_H-M   'P 1'
#
loop_
_entity.id
_entity.type
_entity.pdbx_description
1 polymer ?
#
loop_
_entity_poly.entity_id
_entity_poly.type
_entity_poly.pdbx_seq_one_letter_code
_entity_poly.pdbx_strand_id
1 'polypeptide(L)'
;MNALGIIRKGVALLALSLAASACATSPQAPAVAEKPAAAPAAAPAAPSMAKVVWHVDFADARRLSAMIQNVNNMVTTYQNDLMDYDVRIVFLAGGIRFVTEDPLARTPFAEDATYKKQRPELIQRLQQLREFYGVKLELCDITREALNLPKEKIIPGVTSVRSGVVRIAELQGQGFSYLKIE
;
A
#
# COMPACT_ATOMS: atom_id res chain seq x y z
N MET A 1 -12.06 -57.15 29.57
CA MET A 1 -12.88 -58.29 29.12
C MET A 1 -12.74 -58.30 27.60
N ASN A 2 -11.87 -59.18 27.16
CA ASN A 2 -12.06 -60.34 26.25
C ASN A 2 -12.39 -59.94 24.82
N ALA A 3 -11.84 -60.41 23.77
CA ALA A 3 -10.89 -61.51 23.45
C ALA A 3 -10.64 -61.37 21.92
N LEU A 4 -9.45 -61.50 21.40
CA LEU A 4 -8.81 -62.68 20.93
C LEU A 4 -9.42 -63.38 19.67
N GLY A 5 -8.59 -63.51 18.66
CA GLY A 5 -8.51 -64.66 17.77
C GLY A 5 -8.75 -64.29 16.28
N ILE A 6 -8.10 -64.84 15.28
CA ILE A 6 -7.20 -65.97 15.11
C ILE A 6 -6.59 -65.89 13.71
N ILE A 7 -5.37 -66.31 13.59
CA ILE A 7 -4.53 -66.56 12.44
C ILE A 7 -5.13 -67.63 11.51
N ARG A 8 -4.97 -67.47 10.16
CA ARG A 8 -4.83 -68.67 9.30
C ARG A 8 -3.86 -68.40 8.14
N LYS A 9 -2.82 -69.23 8.17
CA LYS A 9 -1.83 -69.46 7.11
C LYS A 9 -2.48 -70.31 5.99
N GLY A 10 -2.07 -70.10 4.76
CA GLY A 10 -2.37 -70.95 3.62
C GLY A 10 -1.30 -70.81 2.56
N VAL A 11 -0.65 -71.91 2.34
CA VAL A 11 0.59 -72.23 1.64
C VAL A 11 0.34 -72.41 0.16
N ALA A 12 1.29 -71.90 -0.65
CA ALA A 12 1.86 -72.37 -1.94
C ALA A 12 0.99 -72.99 -3.06
N LEU A 13 1.21 -72.50 -4.27
CA LEU A 13 1.61 -73.47 -5.36
C LEU A 13 2.32 -72.72 -6.49
N LEU A 14 3.49 -73.25 -6.85
CA LEU A 14 4.35 -72.84 -7.94
C LEU A 14 3.68 -73.31 -9.23
N ALA A 15 3.64 -72.50 -10.28
CA ALA A 15 3.48 -72.91 -11.66
C ALA A 15 4.39 -72.10 -12.57
N LEU A 16 5.39 -72.80 -13.05
CA LEU A 16 6.37 -72.36 -14.03
C LEU A 16 5.76 -72.53 -15.42
N SER A 17 5.64 -71.48 -16.22
CA SER A 17 5.38 -71.53 -17.65
C SER A 17 6.26 -70.58 -18.42
N LEU A 18 7.24 -71.13 -19.13
CA LEU A 18 7.99 -70.47 -20.19
C LEU A 18 7.02 -70.14 -21.35
N ALA A 19 7.05 -68.93 -21.84
CA ALA A 19 6.58 -68.63 -23.20
C ALA A 19 7.39 -67.42 -23.75
N ALA A 20 7.99 -67.72 -24.81
CA ALA A 20 8.73 -67.12 -25.89
C ALA A 20 8.70 -65.58 -26.05
N SER A 21 9.91 -65.08 -26.29
CA SER A 21 10.25 -63.81 -26.92
C SER A 21 9.42 -63.44 -28.14
N ALA A 22 8.87 -62.26 -28.15
CA ALA A 22 8.59 -61.53 -29.38
C ALA A 22 9.12 -60.11 -29.17
N CYS A 23 10.24 -59.79 -29.83
CA CYS A 23 10.73 -58.43 -29.97
C CYS A 23 9.73 -57.61 -30.82
N ALA A 24 8.95 -56.76 -30.18
CA ALA A 24 8.24 -55.66 -30.86
C ALA A 24 9.03 -54.37 -30.59
N THR A 25 9.76 -53.91 -31.60
CA THR A 25 10.37 -52.58 -31.64
C THR A 25 9.25 -51.55 -31.78
N SER A 26 8.86 -50.93 -30.68
CA SER A 26 8.03 -49.72 -30.71
C SER A 26 8.85 -48.54 -31.19
N PRO A 27 8.32 -47.71 -32.11
CA PRO A 27 9.00 -46.48 -32.50
C PRO A 27 9.01 -45.49 -31.31
N GLN A 28 10.21 -45.16 -30.88
CA GLN A 28 10.46 -44.19 -29.83
C GLN A 28 10.06 -42.81 -30.36
N ALA A 29 9.02 -42.21 -29.82
CA ALA A 29 8.67 -40.82 -30.08
C ALA A 29 9.84 -39.90 -29.69
N PRO A 30 10.10 -38.81 -30.45
CA PRO A 30 11.18 -37.91 -30.12
C PRO A 30 10.96 -37.29 -28.73
N ALA A 31 11.94 -37.44 -27.86
CA ALA A 31 11.96 -36.82 -26.55
C ALA A 31 11.85 -35.27 -26.73
N VAL A 32 10.71 -34.72 -26.30
CA VAL A 32 10.56 -33.27 -26.18
C VAL A 32 11.54 -32.84 -25.08
N ALA A 33 12.55 -32.09 -25.48
CA ALA A 33 13.48 -31.50 -24.54
C ALA A 33 12.70 -30.58 -23.57
N GLU A 34 12.55 -31.03 -22.35
CA GLU A 34 11.94 -30.25 -21.28
C GLU A 34 12.84 -29.02 -21.02
N LYS A 35 12.33 -27.83 -21.38
CA LYS A 35 12.99 -26.58 -21.14
C LYS A 35 13.22 -26.45 -19.62
N PRO A 36 14.48 -26.19 -19.17
CA PRO A 36 14.73 -26.03 -17.73
C PRO A 36 13.75 -25.02 -17.14
N ALA A 37 13.00 -25.43 -16.13
CA ALA A 37 12.14 -24.52 -15.38
C ALA A 37 13.03 -23.40 -14.83
N ALA A 38 12.72 -22.16 -15.21
CA ALA A 38 13.40 -21.00 -14.68
C ALA A 38 13.29 -21.03 -13.14
N ALA A 39 14.43 -20.94 -12.46
CA ALA A 39 14.44 -20.82 -11.01
C ALA A 39 13.51 -19.67 -10.59
N PRO A 40 12.71 -19.82 -9.51
CA PRO A 40 11.86 -18.73 -9.05
C PRO A 40 12.72 -17.50 -8.82
N ALA A 41 12.33 -16.38 -9.45
CA ALA A 41 13.00 -15.11 -9.26
C ALA A 41 13.01 -14.82 -7.75
N ALA A 42 14.18 -14.52 -7.21
CA ALA A 42 14.30 -14.13 -5.80
C ALA A 42 13.33 -12.98 -5.53
N ALA A 43 12.52 -13.09 -4.47
CA ALA A 43 11.64 -12.03 -4.04
C ALA A 43 12.50 -10.75 -3.87
N PRO A 44 12.03 -9.58 -4.35
CA PRO A 44 12.78 -8.34 -4.18
C PRO A 44 13.08 -8.15 -2.69
N ALA A 45 14.33 -7.84 -2.37
CA ALA A 45 14.73 -7.50 -1.00
C ALA A 45 13.80 -6.40 -0.49
N ALA A 46 13.33 -6.52 0.76
CA ALA A 46 12.50 -5.49 1.39
C ALA A 46 13.23 -4.13 1.26
N PRO A 47 12.54 -3.05 0.89
CA PRO A 47 13.17 -1.76 0.75
C PRO A 47 13.80 -1.35 2.08
N SER A 48 15.03 -0.86 2.05
CA SER A 48 15.75 -0.37 3.24
C SER A 48 15.02 0.81 3.91
N MET A 49 14.10 1.46 3.22
CA MET A 49 13.28 2.57 3.69
C MET A 49 11.89 2.47 3.06
N ALA A 50 10.85 2.52 3.90
CA ALA A 50 9.47 2.58 3.42
C ALA A 50 9.16 3.98 2.87
N LYS A 51 8.67 4.08 1.64
CA LYS A 51 8.31 5.34 0.99
C LYS A 51 6.84 5.33 0.62
N VAL A 52 6.07 6.27 1.16
CA VAL A 52 4.61 6.32 0.93
C VAL A 52 4.16 7.75 0.66
N VAL A 53 3.34 7.93 -0.39
CA VAL A 53 2.64 9.18 -0.66
C VAL A 53 1.14 8.98 -0.54
N TRP A 54 0.52 9.79 0.32
CA TRP A 54 -0.92 9.88 0.49
C TRP A 54 -1.47 11.05 -0.32
N HIS A 55 -2.51 10.79 -1.10
CA HIS A 55 -3.16 11.78 -1.96
C HIS A 55 -4.47 12.28 -1.33
N VAL A 56 -4.57 13.60 -1.13
CA VAL A 56 -5.76 14.26 -0.58
C VAL A 56 -6.28 15.30 -1.56
N ASP A 57 -7.26 14.92 -2.38
CA ASP A 57 -7.93 15.79 -3.36
C ASP A 57 -9.40 16.08 -3.01
N PHE A 58 -9.88 15.51 -1.93
CA PHE A 58 -11.26 15.60 -1.45
C PHE A 58 -11.42 16.64 -0.33
N ALA A 59 -12.68 17.03 -0.07
CA ALA A 59 -13.05 17.99 0.99
C ALA A 59 -13.81 17.34 2.16
N ASP A 60 -13.96 16.01 2.20
CA ASP A 60 -14.68 15.29 3.24
C ASP A 60 -13.83 15.13 4.51
N ALA A 61 -14.29 15.69 5.62
CA ALA A 61 -13.58 15.68 6.90
C ALA A 61 -13.50 14.26 7.53
N ARG A 62 -14.49 13.39 7.29
CA ARG A 62 -14.46 12.01 7.80
C ARG A 62 -13.41 11.18 7.06
N ARG A 63 -13.30 11.36 5.74
CA ARG A 63 -12.23 10.74 4.94
C ARG A 63 -10.86 11.20 5.41
N LEU A 64 -10.67 12.51 5.68
CA LEU A 64 -9.42 13.00 6.24
C LEU A 64 -9.13 12.38 7.61
N SER A 65 -10.11 12.34 8.51
CA SER A 65 -9.94 11.73 9.84
C SER A 65 -9.54 10.25 9.75
N ALA A 66 -10.16 9.48 8.84
CA ALA A 66 -9.78 8.10 8.58
C ALA A 66 -8.37 7.98 8.01
N MET A 67 -7.99 8.85 7.07
CA MET A 67 -6.63 8.88 6.53
C MET A 67 -5.59 9.18 7.62
N ILE A 68 -5.81 10.20 8.45
CA ILE A 68 -4.91 10.52 9.56
C ILE A 68 -4.72 9.33 10.49
N GLN A 69 -5.80 8.61 10.81
CA GLN A 69 -5.73 7.38 11.61
C GLN A 69 -4.87 6.30 10.94
N ASN A 70 -5.05 6.08 9.64
CA ASN A 70 -4.28 5.10 8.88
C ASN A 70 -2.81 5.49 8.78
N VAL A 71 -2.50 6.78 8.55
CA VAL A 71 -1.12 7.28 8.56
C VAL A 71 -0.47 7.05 9.92
N ASN A 72 -1.19 7.39 11.01
CA ASN A 72 -0.68 7.18 12.37
C ASN A 72 -0.38 5.71 12.65
N ASN A 73 -1.29 4.80 12.30
CA ASN A 73 -1.08 3.35 12.45
C ASN A 73 0.13 2.88 11.64
N MET A 74 0.27 3.36 10.40
CA MET A 74 1.39 3.02 9.52
C MET A 74 2.73 3.46 10.10
N VAL A 75 2.87 4.73 10.49
CA VAL A 75 4.15 5.23 11.03
C VAL A 75 4.50 4.60 12.36
N THR A 76 3.50 4.31 13.21
CA THR A 76 3.70 3.57 14.46
C THR A 76 4.21 2.14 14.20
N THR A 77 3.66 1.46 13.20
CA THR A 77 4.14 0.13 12.79
C THR A 77 5.58 0.19 12.33
N TYR A 78 5.93 1.15 11.45
CA TYR A 78 7.31 1.31 10.99
C TYR A 78 8.30 1.58 12.14
N GLN A 79 7.90 2.42 13.11
CA GLN A 79 8.73 2.69 14.29
C GLN A 79 8.91 1.45 15.18
N ASN A 80 7.85 0.69 15.40
CA ASN A 80 7.92 -0.56 16.19
C ASN A 80 8.82 -1.61 15.52
N ASP A 81 8.82 -1.65 14.19
CA ASP A 81 9.65 -2.56 13.39
C ASP A 81 11.07 -2.01 13.13
N LEU A 82 11.41 -0.85 13.71
CA LEU A 82 12.70 -0.15 13.51
C LEU A 82 13.02 0.12 12.04
N MET A 83 11.99 0.36 11.23
CA MET A 83 12.12 0.65 9.80
C MET A 83 12.24 2.15 9.56
N ASP A 84 13.20 2.56 8.74
CA ASP A 84 13.23 3.92 8.21
C ASP A 84 12.06 4.16 7.26
N TYR A 85 11.50 5.37 7.27
CA TYR A 85 10.40 5.74 6.38
C TYR A 85 10.45 7.20 5.92
N ASP A 86 9.89 7.45 4.73
CA ASP A 86 9.52 8.77 4.22
C ASP A 86 8.03 8.74 3.85
N VAL A 87 7.18 9.33 4.68
CA VAL A 87 5.74 9.42 4.47
C VAL A 87 5.35 10.85 4.15
N ARG A 88 4.64 11.04 3.04
CA ARG A 88 4.20 12.34 2.56
C ARG A 88 2.71 12.37 2.32
N ILE A 89 2.10 13.52 2.61
CA ILE A 89 0.70 13.80 2.31
C ILE A 89 0.67 14.97 1.34
N VAL A 90 0.15 14.75 0.13
CA VAL A 90 0.03 15.78 -0.91
C VAL A 90 -1.42 16.22 -1.02
N PHE A 91 -1.66 17.48 -0.68
CA PHE A 91 -2.98 18.13 -0.73
C PHE A 91 -3.15 18.88 -2.05
N LEU A 92 -4.27 18.64 -2.75
CA LEU A 92 -4.68 19.38 -3.93
C LEU A 92 -6.20 19.45 -4.01
N ALA A 93 -6.74 20.26 -4.92
CA ALA A 93 -8.19 20.47 -5.05
C ALA A 93 -8.88 20.68 -3.69
N GLY A 94 -9.86 19.87 -3.33
CA GLY A 94 -10.58 19.98 -2.05
C GLY A 94 -9.72 19.81 -0.80
N GLY A 95 -8.57 19.16 -0.92
CA GLY A 95 -7.63 18.93 0.18
C GLY A 95 -7.05 20.21 0.78
N ILE A 96 -7.02 21.32 0.02
CA ILE A 96 -6.52 22.62 0.51
C ILE A 96 -7.24 23.08 1.78
N ARG A 97 -8.54 22.77 1.94
CA ARG A 97 -9.30 23.19 3.12
C ARG A 97 -8.75 22.67 4.45
N PHE A 98 -7.96 21.60 4.40
CA PHE A 98 -7.40 20.95 5.59
C PHE A 98 -6.06 21.53 6.04
N VAL A 99 -5.45 22.35 5.19
CA VAL A 99 -4.14 22.97 5.45
C VAL A 99 -4.19 24.48 5.50
N THR A 100 -5.38 25.04 5.77
CA THR A 100 -5.60 26.47 5.98
C THR A 100 -6.64 26.73 7.07
N GLU A 101 -6.50 27.84 7.77
CA GLU A 101 -7.54 28.35 8.68
C GLU A 101 -8.52 29.31 7.96
N ASP A 102 -8.23 29.66 6.71
CA ASP A 102 -9.14 30.47 5.90
C ASP A 102 -10.44 29.70 5.62
N PRO A 103 -11.63 30.33 5.79
CA PRO A 103 -12.91 29.67 5.54
C PRO A 103 -13.16 29.36 4.07
N LEU A 104 -12.30 29.79 3.15
CA LEU A 104 -12.41 29.60 1.70
C LEU A 104 -13.78 30.07 1.15
N ALA A 105 -14.34 31.13 1.72
CA ALA A 105 -15.65 31.63 1.35
C ALA A 105 -15.74 31.91 -0.16
N ARG A 106 -16.89 31.56 -0.75
CA ARG A 106 -17.16 31.71 -2.20
C ARG A 106 -16.29 30.82 -3.10
N THR A 107 -15.70 29.78 -2.56
CA THR A 107 -15.02 28.73 -3.33
C THR A 107 -15.81 27.42 -3.25
N PRO A 108 -15.56 26.43 -4.13
CA PRO A 108 -16.18 25.10 -4.04
C PRO A 108 -15.81 24.35 -2.73
N PHE A 109 -14.81 24.81 -2.03
CA PHE A 109 -14.26 24.17 -0.81
C PHE A 109 -14.54 24.96 0.46
N ALA A 110 -15.48 25.91 0.40
CA ALA A 110 -15.89 26.72 1.55
C ALA A 110 -16.23 25.85 2.77
N GLU A 111 -15.86 26.33 3.94
CA GLU A 111 -16.22 25.64 5.17
C GLU A 111 -17.75 25.70 5.40
N ASP A 112 -18.28 24.57 5.84
CA ASP A 112 -19.62 24.46 6.40
C ASP A 112 -19.58 24.45 7.93
N ALA A 113 -20.75 24.58 8.56
CA ALA A 113 -20.86 24.63 10.03
C ALA A 113 -20.32 23.39 10.73
N THR A 114 -20.39 22.21 10.09
CA THR A 114 -19.89 20.95 10.64
C THR A 114 -18.37 20.94 10.60
N TYR A 115 -17.79 21.24 9.43
CA TYR A 115 -16.34 21.27 9.26
C TYR A 115 -15.70 22.35 10.15
N LYS A 116 -16.32 23.53 10.27
CA LYS A 116 -15.82 24.61 11.15
C LYS A 116 -15.57 24.13 12.58
N LYS A 117 -16.43 23.25 13.09
CA LYS A 117 -16.26 22.67 14.45
C LYS A 117 -15.13 21.63 14.51
N GLN A 118 -14.89 20.90 13.43
CA GLN A 118 -13.91 19.82 13.36
C GLN A 118 -12.50 20.31 12.94
N ARG A 119 -12.43 21.42 12.21
CA ARG A 119 -11.18 21.93 11.64
C ARG A 119 -10.02 22.05 12.63
N PRO A 120 -10.19 22.64 13.83
CA PRO A 120 -9.08 22.79 14.77
C PRO A 120 -8.46 21.46 15.18
N GLU A 121 -9.30 20.45 15.46
CA GLU A 121 -8.85 19.10 15.82
C GLU A 121 -8.12 18.44 14.65
N LEU A 122 -8.66 18.52 13.44
CA LEU A 122 -8.05 17.90 12.25
C LEU A 122 -6.69 18.53 11.93
N ILE A 123 -6.57 19.85 12.02
CA ILE A 123 -5.30 20.56 11.85
C ILE A 123 -4.30 20.13 12.93
N GLN A 124 -4.73 20.08 14.19
CA GLN A 124 -3.89 19.61 15.29
C GLN A 124 -3.35 18.19 15.03
N ARG A 125 -4.19 17.27 14.61
CA ARG A 125 -3.78 15.91 14.31
C ARG A 125 -2.80 15.83 13.13
N LEU A 126 -2.98 16.63 12.08
CA LEU A 126 -2.02 16.77 10.98
C LEU A 126 -0.66 17.30 11.49
N GLN A 127 -0.68 18.32 12.35
CA GLN A 127 0.54 18.84 12.95
C GLN A 127 1.25 17.79 13.82
N GLN A 128 0.51 16.99 14.58
CA GLN A 128 1.08 15.88 15.36
C GLN A 128 1.78 14.86 14.45
N LEU A 129 1.18 14.48 13.32
CA LEU A 129 1.84 13.59 12.34
C LEU A 129 3.17 14.19 11.84
N ARG A 130 3.20 15.49 11.58
CA ARG A 130 4.40 16.20 11.15
C ARG A 130 5.47 16.27 12.25
N GLU A 131 5.08 16.67 13.46
CA GLU A 131 6.00 16.99 14.55
C GLU A 131 6.59 15.76 15.23
N PHE A 132 5.75 14.75 15.48
CA PHE A 132 6.18 13.56 16.21
C PHE A 132 6.65 12.41 15.31
N TYR A 133 6.13 12.35 14.08
CA TYR A 133 6.41 11.23 13.17
C TYR A 133 7.17 11.65 11.90
N GLY A 134 7.49 12.96 11.74
CA GLY A 134 8.24 13.43 10.57
C GLY A 134 7.49 13.33 9.24
N VAL A 135 6.14 13.17 9.27
CA VAL A 135 5.32 13.13 8.06
C VAL A 135 5.38 14.48 7.37
N LYS A 136 5.65 14.50 6.08
CA LYS A 136 5.77 15.72 5.29
C LYS A 136 4.42 16.10 4.71
N LEU A 137 3.99 17.35 4.95
CA LEU A 137 2.77 17.92 4.40
C LEU A 137 3.12 18.80 3.20
N GLU A 138 2.57 18.49 2.03
CA GLU A 138 2.86 19.20 0.77
C GLU A 138 1.55 19.71 0.15
N LEU A 139 1.49 20.97 -0.30
CA LEU A 139 0.31 21.59 -0.92
C LEU A 139 0.60 21.97 -2.37
N CYS A 140 -0.30 21.64 -3.28
CA CYS A 140 -0.30 22.06 -4.67
C CYS A 140 -0.50 23.59 -4.78
N ASP A 141 0.52 24.30 -5.28
CA ASP A 141 0.47 25.76 -5.45
C ASP A 141 -0.54 26.17 -6.54
N ILE A 142 -0.71 25.37 -7.61
CA ILE A 142 -1.76 25.61 -8.60
C ILE A 142 -3.15 25.65 -7.96
N THR A 143 -3.44 24.75 -7.01
CA THR A 143 -4.72 24.76 -6.28
C THR A 143 -4.86 26.04 -5.43
N ARG A 144 -3.81 26.42 -4.70
CA ARG A 144 -3.79 27.62 -3.87
C ARG A 144 -4.02 28.90 -4.71
N GLU A 145 -3.31 29.00 -5.83
CA GLU A 145 -3.41 30.15 -6.75
C GLU A 145 -4.77 30.25 -7.41
N ALA A 146 -5.35 29.11 -7.86
CA ALA A 146 -6.69 29.08 -8.44
C ALA A 146 -7.78 29.59 -7.48
N LEU A 147 -7.54 29.51 -6.17
CA LEU A 147 -8.44 30.03 -5.14
C LEU A 147 -8.06 31.44 -4.66
N ASN A 148 -7.01 32.04 -5.22
CA ASN A 148 -6.42 33.31 -4.77
C ASN A 148 -6.10 33.33 -3.27
N LEU A 149 -5.71 32.16 -2.69
CA LEU A 149 -5.37 32.05 -1.29
C LEU A 149 -3.91 32.48 -1.06
N PRO A 150 -3.66 33.53 -0.23
CA PRO A 150 -2.30 33.94 0.12
C PRO A 150 -1.52 32.82 0.81
N LYS A 151 -0.20 32.77 0.61
CA LYS A 151 0.67 31.74 1.22
C LYS A 151 0.65 31.79 2.76
N GLU A 152 0.50 32.98 3.30
CA GLU A 152 0.45 33.25 4.73
C GLU A 152 -0.78 32.69 5.43
N LYS A 153 -1.79 32.26 4.64
CA LYS A 153 -3.00 31.61 5.13
C LYS A 153 -2.85 30.08 5.25
N ILE A 154 -1.75 29.54 4.75
CA ILE A 154 -1.44 28.11 4.90
C ILE A 154 -0.86 27.88 6.28
N ILE A 155 -1.29 26.79 6.93
CA ILE A 155 -0.79 26.44 8.28
C ILE A 155 0.72 26.16 8.27
N PRO A 156 1.42 26.44 9.37
CA PRO A 156 2.87 26.24 9.45
C PRO A 156 3.29 24.80 9.15
N GLY A 157 4.46 24.64 8.51
CA GLY A 157 5.05 23.34 8.24
C GLY A 157 4.50 22.60 7.01
N VAL A 158 3.61 23.21 6.24
CA VAL A 158 3.19 22.75 4.92
C VAL A 158 4.11 23.33 3.86
N THR A 159 4.70 22.49 3.03
CA THR A 159 5.57 22.89 1.93
C THR A 159 4.76 23.07 0.65
N SER A 160 4.89 24.21 -0.03
CA SER A 160 4.32 24.41 -1.36
C SER A 160 5.09 23.60 -2.41
N VAL A 161 4.37 22.87 -3.25
CA VAL A 161 4.88 22.23 -4.46
C VAL A 161 4.17 22.80 -5.68
N ARG A 162 4.90 23.03 -6.77
CA ARG A 162 4.35 23.69 -7.95
C ARG A 162 3.06 23.02 -8.46
N SER A 163 3.06 21.71 -8.57
CA SER A 163 1.92 20.89 -9.00
C SER A 163 1.83 19.64 -8.17
N GLY A 164 0.72 19.43 -7.46
CA GLY A 164 0.50 18.22 -6.65
C GLY A 164 0.48 16.94 -7.49
N VAL A 165 -0.09 16.98 -8.70
CA VAL A 165 -0.15 15.82 -9.61
C VAL A 165 1.25 15.44 -10.08
N VAL A 166 2.05 16.42 -10.53
CA VAL A 166 3.45 16.18 -10.94
C VAL A 166 4.26 15.67 -9.77
N ARG A 167 4.06 16.26 -8.58
CA ARG A 167 4.75 15.83 -7.36
C ARG A 167 4.48 14.38 -7.00
N ILE A 168 3.22 13.92 -7.09
CA ILE A 168 2.86 12.52 -6.86
C ILE A 168 3.54 11.61 -7.89
N ALA A 169 3.53 11.99 -9.18
CA ALA A 169 4.19 11.21 -10.22
C ALA A 169 5.72 11.11 -10.00
N GLU A 170 6.37 12.22 -9.63
CA GLU A 170 7.80 12.24 -9.28
C GLU A 170 8.11 11.33 -8.09
N LEU A 171 7.28 11.37 -7.04
CA LEU A 171 7.44 10.52 -5.87
C LEU A 171 7.30 9.04 -6.22
N GLN A 172 6.30 8.68 -7.04
CA GLN A 172 6.16 7.30 -7.53
C GLN A 172 7.39 6.87 -8.36
N GLY A 173 7.93 7.74 -9.21
CA GLY A 173 9.19 7.49 -9.92
C GLY A 173 10.40 7.29 -8.99
N GLN A 174 10.35 7.82 -7.77
CA GLN A 174 11.36 7.65 -6.72
C GLN A 174 11.08 6.43 -5.81
N GLY A 175 10.10 5.59 -6.16
CA GLY A 175 9.76 4.37 -5.44
C GLY A 175 8.75 4.56 -4.31
N PHE A 176 8.00 5.66 -4.27
CA PHE A 176 6.91 5.83 -3.31
C PHE A 176 5.68 5.00 -3.70
N SER A 177 5.16 4.24 -2.75
CA SER A 177 3.84 3.61 -2.88
C SER A 177 2.76 4.69 -2.79
N TYR A 178 1.80 4.67 -3.73
CA TYR A 178 0.68 5.61 -3.75
C TYR A 178 -0.50 5.06 -2.96
N LEU A 179 -1.04 5.86 -2.05
CA LEU A 179 -2.24 5.54 -1.27
C LEU A 179 -3.25 6.68 -1.33
N LYS A 180 -4.52 6.32 -1.35
CA LYS A 180 -5.67 7.23 -1.30
C LYS A 180 -6.82 6.58 -0.52
N ILE A 181 -7.57 7.36 0.26
CA ILE A 181 -8.83 6.91 0.87
C ILE A 181 -9.97 7.27 -0.07
N GLU A 182 -10.84 6.33 -0.37
CA GLU A 182 -12.07 6.53 -1.14
C GLU A 182 -13.32 6.57 -0.25
#